data_0a484efdb025cc114b31a50cd5c274e4
#
_entry.id   0a484efdb025cc114b31a50cd5c274e4
#
_cell.length_a   1.000
_cell.length_b   1.000
_cell.length_c   1.000
_cell.angle_alpha   90.00
_cell.angle_beta   90.00
_cell.angle_gamma   90.00
#
_symmetry.space_group_name_H-M   'P 1'
#
loop_
_entity.id
_entity.type
_entity.pdbx_description
1 polymer ?
#
loop_
_entity_poly.entity_id
_entity_poly.type
_entity_poly.pdbx_seq_one_letter_code
_entity_poly.pdbx_strand_id
1 'polypeptide(L)' 'MDPFRVEVSGTWRDLALSTDEAYTEVYLVAAPGPNAAQVAGTQLFGRAAAGRRCMALPGSATRVLTDSE' A
#
# COMPACT_ATOMS: atom_id res chain seq x y z
N MET A 1 16.56 12.16 2.79
CA MET A 1 15.38 11.30 2.78
C MET A 1 14.73 11.26 4.14
N ASP A 2 13.44 11.42 4.17
CA ASP A 2 12.69 11.43 5.41
C ASP A 2 11.86 10.17 5.55
N PRO A 3 11.62 9.71 6.78
CA PRO A 3 10.71 8.59 6.98
C PRO A 3 9.26 9.05 6.90
N PHE A 4 8.45 8.29 6.18
CA PHE A 4 7.02 8.55 6.06
C PHE A 4 6.25 7.29 6.43
N ARG A 5 5.11 7.50 7.07
CA ARG A 5 4.16 6.43 7.33
C ARG A 5 3.05 6.57 6.31
N VAL A 6 2.85 5.56 5.48
CA VAL A 6 1.91 5.61 4.38
C VAL A 6 0.87 4.53 4.56
N GLU A 7 -0.39 4.95 4.60
CA GLU A 7 -1.51 4.03 4.66
C GLU A 7 -2.01 3.77 3.25
N VAL A 8 -2.13 2.51 2.87
CA VAL A 8 -2.67 2.11 1.57
C VAL A 8 -3.89 1.25 1.80
N SER A 9 -5.00 1.63 1.20
CA SER A 9 -6.25 0.88 1.26
C SER A 9 -6.65 0.48 -0.14
N GLY A 10 -6.99 -0.78 -0.32
CA GLY A 10 -7.39 -1.26 -1.63
C GLY A 10 -7.97 -2.65 -1.55
N THR A 11 -8.14 -3.27 -2.71
CA THR A 11 -8.72 -4.60 -2.82
C THR A 11 -7.69 -5.54 -3.41
N TRP A 12 -7.55 -6.71 -2.81
CA TRP A 12 -6.71 -7.78 -3.33
C TRP A 12 -7.60 -8.90 -3.84
N ARG A 13 -7.27 -9.43 -5.00
CA ARG A 13 -7.95 -10.60 -5.55
C ARG A 13 -7.11 -11.82 -5.27
N ASP A 14 -7.71 -12.82 -4.60
CA ASP A 14 -7.06 -14.12 -4.42
C ASP A 14 -7.05 -14.84 -5.75
N LEU A 15 -5.85 -15.17 -6.24
CA LEU A 15 -5.70 -15.74 -7.57
C LEU A 15 -6.15 -17.20 -7.64
N ALA A 16 -6.17 -17.90 -6.51
CA ALA A 16 -6.61 -19.29 -6.47
C ALA A 16 -8.13 -19.38 -6.35
N LEU A 17 -8.73 -18.51 -5.53
CA LEU A 17 -10.16 -18.57 -5.22
C LEU A 17 -11.01 -17.61 -6.04
N SER A 18 -10.36 -16.67 -6.72
CA SER A 18 -11.04 -15.60 -7.49
C SER A 18 -11.98 -14.78 -6.61
N THR A 19 -11.58 -14.54 -5.37
CA THR A 19 -12.35 -13.73 -4.41
C THR A 19 -11.63 -12.44 -4.13
N ASP A 20 -12.40 -11.39 -3.87
CA ASP A 20 -11.84 -10.07 -3.59
C ASP A 20 -12.04 -9.73 -2.13
N GLU A 21 -11.01 -9.12 -1.53
CA GLU A 21 -11.07 -8.68 -0.14
C GLU A 21 -10.43 -7.31 0.00
N ALA A 22 -11.01 -6.49 0.87
CA ALA A 22 -10.47 -5.18 1.16
C ALA A 22 -9.37 -5.30 2.21
N TYR A 23 -8.25 -4.61 1.97
CA TYR A 23 -7.12 -4.57 2.89
C TYR A 23 -6.68 -3.14 3.11
N THR A 24 -6.18 -2.88 4.30
CA THR A 24 -5.52 -1.62 4.63
C THR A 24 -4.20 -1.96 5.31
N GLU A 25 -3.11 -1.42 4.78
CA GLU A 25 -1.78 -1.66 5.31
C GLU A 25 -1.09 -0.33 5.55
N VAL A 26 -0.22 -0.30 6.53
CA VAL A 26 0.60 0.89 6.81
C VAL A 26 2.06 0.50 6.62
N TYR A 27 2.77 1.29 5.80
CA TYR A 27 4.18 1.05 5.51
C TYR A 27 5.01 2.22 5.98
N LEU A 28 6.20 1.91 6.48
CA LEU A 28 7.20 2.92 6.80
C LEU A 28 8.17 2.98 5.62
N VAL A 29 8.22 4.12 4.94
CA VAL A 29 9.06 4.28 3.77
C VAL A 29 9.96 5.49 3.91
N ALA A 30 11.17 5.42 3.36
CA ALA A 30 12.06 6.56 3.27
C ALA A 30 11.92 7.16 1.88
N ALA A 31 11.65 8.45 1.80
CA ALA A 31 11.41 9.12 0.54
C ALA A 31 11.79 10.59 0.63
N PRO A 32 12.08 11.24 -0.51
CA PRO A 32 12.42 12.67 -0.51
C PRO A 32 11.22 13.58 -0.23
N GLY A 33 10.00 13.08 -0.40
CA GLY A 33 8.81 13.88 -0.15
C GLY A 33 7.57 12.99 -0.11
N PRO A 34 6.41 13.60 0.22
CA PRO A 34 5.18 12.82 0.40
C PRO A 34 4.67 12.15 -0.89
N ASN A 35 4.85 12.78 -2.04
CA ASN A 35 4.41 12.17 -3.30
C ASN A 35 5.21 10.90 -3.60
N ALA A 36 6.53 10.95 -3.42
CA ALA A 36 7.37 9.76 -3.61
C ALA A 36 7.03 8.69 -2.58
N ALA A 37 6.69 9.10 -1.36
CA ALA A 37 6.28 8.16 -0.32
C ALA A 37 5.00 7.42 -0.71
N GLN A 38 4.03 8.12 -1.28
CA GLN A 38 2.78 7.50 -1.72
C GLN A 38 3.02 6.47 -2.81
N VAL A 39 3.88 6.80 -3.78
CA VAL A 39 4.25 5.86 -4.84
C VAL A 39 4.89 4.61 -4.26
N ALA A 40 5.84 4.81 -3.33
CA ALA A 40 6.51 3.67 -2.68
C ALA A 40 5.53 2.81 -1.91
N GLY A 41 4.60 3.42 -1.18
CA GLY A 41 3.59 2.70 -0.42
C GLY A 41 2.70 1.86 -1.34
N THR A 42 2.27 2.42 -2.46
CA THR A 42 1.44 1.70 -3.43
C THR A 42 2.20 0.49 -3.99
N GLN A 43 3.49 0.65 -4.27
CA GLN A 43 4.30 -0.45 -4.77
C GLN A 43 4.44 -1.57 -3.73
N LEU A 44 4.65 -1.19 -2.47
CA LEU A 44 4.75 -2.17 -1.39
C LEU A 44 3.44 -2.92 -1.20
N PHE A 45 2.31 -2.24 -1.35
CA PHE A 45 1.00 -2.86 -1.25
C PHE A 45 0.83 -3.94 -2.32
N GLY A 46 1.23 -3.64 -3.56
CA GLY A 46 1.19 -4.62 -4.64
C GLY A 46 2.11 -5.80 -4.41
N ARG A 47 3.32 -5.55 -3.87
CA ARG A 47 4.25 -6.63 -3.55
C ARG A 47 3.75 -7.50 -2.42
N ALA A 48 3.11 -6.90 -1.43
CA ALA A 48 2.53 -7.65 -0.32
C ALA A 48 1.42 -8.58 -0.82
N ALA A 49 0.61 -8.12 -1.76
CA ALA A 49 -0.42 -8.95 -2.38
C ALA A 49 0.22 -10.13 -3.11
N ALA A 50 1.26 -9.88 -3.89
CA ALA A 50 1.94 -10.94 -4.64
C ALA A 50 2.53 -11.99 -3.71
N GLY A 51 3.04 -11.59 -2.55
CA GLY A 51 3.58 -12.50 -1.56
C GLY A 51 2.53 -13.43 -0.96
N ARG A 52 1.25 -13.09 -1.08
CA ARG A 52 0.13 -13.91 -0.61
C ARG A 52 -0.64 -14.55 -1.76
N ARG A 53 -0.04 -14.58 -2.94
CA ARG A 53 -0.67 -15.12 -4.15
C ARG A 53 -1.96 -14.38 -4.48
N CYS A 54 -1.94 -13.08 -4.22
CA CYS A 54 -3.04 -12.19 -4.56
C CYS A 54 -2.56 -11.14 -5.55
N MET A 55 -3.50 -10.40 -6.10
CA MET A 55 -3.21 -9.29 -6.99
C MET A 55 -3.93 -8.05 -6.47
N ALA A 56 -3.19 -6.96 -6.32
CA ALA A 56 -3.81 -5.70 -5.95
C ALA A 56 -4.56 -5.16 -7.16
N LEU A 57 -5.85 -4.87 -6.99
CA LEU A 57 -6.66 -4.32 -8.05
C LEU A 57 -6.40 -2.82 -8.18
N PRO A 58 -6.62 -2.23 -9.36
CA PRO A 58 -6.46 -0.78 -9.52
C PRO A 58 -7.46 -0.02 -8.66
N GLY A 59 -7.12 1.21 -8.32
CA GLY A 59 -7.99 2.06 -7.54
C GLY A 59 -7.67 2.12 -6.05
N SER A 60 -6.51 1.60 -5.63
CA SER A 60 -6.11 1.75 -4.24
C SER A 60 -5.91 3.23 -3.89
N ALA A 61 -6.19 3.57 -2.64
CA ALA A 61 -6.00 4.93 -2.12
C ALA A 61 -4.81 4.94 -1.16
N THR A 62 -3.97 5.96 -1.28
CA THR A 62 -2.84 6.14 -0.39
C THR A 62 -2.96 7.44 0.38
N ARG A 63 -2.48 7.42 1.61
CA ARG A 63 -2.50 8.60 2.47
C ARG A 63 -1.23 8.61 3.31
N VAL A 64 -0.51 9.72 3.28
CA VAL A 64 0.62 9.91 4.18
C VAL A 64 0.08 10.32 5.54
N LEU A 65 0.43 9.55 6.56
CA LEU A 65 -0.01 9.82 7.93
C LEU A 65 0.93 10.83 8.56
N THR A 66 0.37 11.78 9.26
CA THR A 66 1.20 12.74 9.99
C THR A 66 1.55 12.16 11.34
N ASP A 67 2.79 12.43 11.72
CA ASP A 67 3.32 11.92 12.98
C ASP A 67 3.13 12.91 14.09
N SER A 68 2.10 13.65 14.07
CA SER A 68 1.95 14.64 15.09
C SER A 68 1.46 14.03 16.33
N GLU A 69 1.96 14.30 17.09
CA GLU A 69 1.45 14.03 18.12
C GLU A 69 0.96 13.56 18.76
#